data_2126f9855e95c05bf93b69f0865af766
#
_entry.id   2126f9855e95c05bf93b69f0865af766
#
_cell.length_a   1.000
_cell.length_b   1.000
_cell.length_c   1.000
_cell.angle_alpha   90.00
_cell.angle_beta   90.00
_cell.angle_gamma   90.00
#
_symmetry.space_group_name_H-M   'P 1'
#
loop_
_entity.id
_entity.type
_entity.pdbx_description
1 polymer ?
#
loop_
_entity_poly.entity_id
_entity_poly.type
_entity_poly.pdbx_seq_one_letter_code
_entity_poly.pdbx_strand_id
1 'polypeptide(L)'
;MDSTRFCCAVDLGATNVRCAIMDENGGIFGYQREEIANIPSGALVLAKIMDMIESAVEDSGEEIVSVGISTAGPVDLKSGSVVNSPNMKANEIFLTSPVSSAFGVPVFMLTDCKAGVYGEYRFGGKSYADTLVYLTMSTGIGAGVLSKGDIFQGVDGNACEVGHFTVDTVYNMPCGCGRTGHWEAYSSGSGMPGFFAEWLKRRGADLGSEPLSSGQILFAARNGDSVCSEFVADVSMMNSRGLDAVVCAYNPDVIVLDGPLAREYADLLIGDFGGYIRMPEVCVTELEGNAPLLGAGAYAFEKIKDGK
;
A
#
# COMPACT_ATOMS: atom_id res chain seq x y z
N MET A 1 20.20 29.56 -12.34
CA MET A 1 19.34 28.92 -11.31
C MET A 1 18.52 27.93 -12.09
N ASP A 2 18.70 26.62 -11.86
CA ASP A 2 17.80 25.65 -12.50
C ASP A 2 16.39 25.93 -11.99
N SER A 3 15.44 26.04 -12.92
CA SER A 3 14.01 26.21 -12.55
C SER A 3 13.55 24.95 -11.82
N THR A 4 12.79 25.12 -10.72
CA THR A 4 12.14 24.01 -10.02
C THR A 4 11.31 23.24 -11.04
N ARG A 5 11.47 21.91 -11.06
CA ARG A 5 10.67 21.03 -11.93
C ARG A 5 9.49 20.48 -11.15
N PHE A 6 8.38 20.32 -11.85
CA PHE A 6 7.15 19.79 -11.27
C PHE A 6 6.72 18.51 -11.99
N CYS A 7 6.17 17.57 -11.27
CA CYS A 7 5.49 16.41 -11.82
C CYS A 7 4.07 16.33 -11.26
N CYS A 8 3.19 15.60 -11.95
CA CYS A 8 1.92 15.21 -11.36
C CYS A 8 2.07 13.84 -10.72
N ALA A 9 1.74 13.74 -9.43
CA ALA A 9 1.68 12.50 -8.69
C ALA A 9 0.22 12.05 -8.56
N VAL A 10 -0.06 10.78 -8.89
CA VAL A 10 -1.38 10.16 -8.78
C VAL A 10 -1.26 8.93 -7.91
N ASP A 11 -2.20 8.73 -6.98
CA ASP A 11 -2.31 7.51 -6.19
C ASP A 11 -3.72 6.93 -6.33
N LEU A 12 -3.82 5.84 -7.07
CA LEU A 12 -5.05 5.14 -7.42
C LEU A 12 -5.27 3.96 -6.48
N GLY A 13 -5.99 4.19 -5.40
CA GLY A 13 -6.46 3.12 -4.53
C GLY A 13 -7.76 2.47 -5.03
N ALA A 14 -8.24 1.46 -4.32
CA ALA A 14 -9.50 0.78 -4.66
C ALA A 14 -10.75 1.65 -4.42
N THR A 15 -10.69 2.56 -3.46
CA THR A 15 -11.83 3.37 -3.03
C THR A 15 -11.71 4.82 -3.47
N ASN A 16 -10.49 5.34 -3.46
CA ASN A 16 -10.21 6.74 -3.76
C ASN A 16 -9.04 6.85 -4.72
N VAL A 17 -9.04 7.94 -5.48
CA VAL A 17 -7.88 8.42 -6.21
C VAL A 17 -7.44 9.77 -5.62
N ARG A 18 -6.14 9.95 -5.51
CA ARG A 18 -5.51 11.21 -5.09
C ARG A 18 -4.62 11.73 -6.21
N CYS A 19 -4.59 13.04 -6.38
CA CYS A 19 -3.75 13.69 -7.39
C CYS A 19 -3.15 14.97 -6.80
N ALA A 20 -1.90 15.25 -7.13
CA ALA A 20 -1.25 16.50 -6.74
C ALA A 20 -0.11 16.85 -7.70
N ILE A 21 0.19 18.13 -7.83
CA ILE A 21 1.45 18.60 -8.40
C ILE A 21 2.51 18.55 -7.31
N MET A 22 3.68 18.07 -7.64
CA MET A 22 4.79 17.87 -6.69
C MET A 22 6.09 18.42 -7.26
N ASP A 23 6.87 19.12 -6.42
CA ASP A 23 8.24 19.50 -6.73
C ASP A 23 9.27 18.40 -6.36
N GLU A 24 10.53 18.58 -6.76
CA GLU A 24 11.62 17.60 -6.50
C GLU A 24 11.95 17.42 -5.01
N ASN A 25 11.48 18.33 -4.13
CA ASN A 25 11.72 18.28 -2.69
C ASN A 25 10.54 17.65 -1.93
N GLY A 26 9.48 17.24 -2.63
CA GLY A 26 8.28 16.65 -2.05
C GLY A 26 7.24 17.69 -1.63
N GLY A 27 7.38 18.95 -2.03
CA GLY A 27 6.35 19.97 -1.87
C GLY A 27 5.11 19.61 -2.68
N ILE A 28 3.93 19.64 -2.08
CA ILE A 28 2.64 19.25 -2.68
C ILE A 28 1.79 20.50 -2.94
N PHE A 29 1.27 20.62 -4.16
CA PHE A 29 0.41 21.71 -4.61
C PHE A 29 -0.83 21.14 -5.30
N GLY A 30 -1.97 21.82 -5.25
CA GLY A 30 -3.19 21.44 -5.95
C GLY A 30 -3.70 20.04 -5.57
N TYR A 31 -3.55 19.63 -4.31
CA TYR A 31 -3.98 18.31 -3.85
C TYR A 31 -5.48 18.12 -4.00
N GLN A 32 -5.85 17.00 -4.62
CA GLN A 32 -7.24 16.59 -4.84
C GLN A 32 -7.43 15.14 -4.41
N ARG A 33 -8.65 14.81 -3.99
CA ARG A 33 -9.07 13.46 -3.66
C ARG A 33 -10.51 13.23 -4.10
N GLU A 34 -10.74 12.12 -4.81
CA GLU A 34 -12.04 11.74 -5.34
C GLU A 34 -12.35 10.28 -5.01
N GLU A 35 -13.63 9.98 -4.78
CA GLU A 35 -14.09 8.60 -4.56
C GLU A 35 -14.32 7.91 -5.90
N ILE A 36 -13.83 6.67 -6.03
CA ILE A 36 -13.97 5.82 -7.23
C ILE A 36 -14.57 4.44 -6.96
N ALA A 37 -14.88 4.11 -5.71
CA ALA A 37 -15.35 2.77 -5.28
C ALA A 37 -16.55 2.25 -6.09
N ASN A 38 -17.37 3.14 -6.63
CA ASN A 38 -18.59 2.80 -7.36
C ASN A 38 -18.46 2.94 -8.88
N ILE A 39 -17.28 3.26 -9.41
CA ILE A 39 -17.05 3.39 -10.86
C ILE A 39 -16.80 1.99 -11.45
N PRO A 40 -17.70 1.47 -12.31
CA PRO A 40 -17.60 0.09 -12.80
C PRO A 40 -16.69 -0.07 -14.02
N SER A 41 -16.26 1.03 -14.64
CA SER A 41 -15.52 1.02 -15.91
C SER A 41 -14.14 1.64 -15.75
N GLY A 42 -13.10 0.93 -16.24
CA GLY A 42 -11.72 1.45 -16.27
C GLY A 42 -11.59 2.73 -17.09
N ALA A 43 -12.37 2.87 -18.18
CA ALA A 43 -12.38 4.10 -18.97
C ALA A 43 -12.93 5.30 -18.17
N LEU A 44 -13.93 5.10 -17.31
CA LEU A 44 -14.47 6.16 -16.45
C LEU A 44 -13.50 6.51 -15.31
N VAL A 45 -12.78 5.52 -14.76
CA VAL A 45 -11.70 5.78 -13.78
C VAL A 45 -10.59 6.59 -14.44
N LEU A 46 -10.15 6.20 -15.63
CA LEU A 46 -9.14 6.94 -16.41
C LEU A 46 -9.60 8.38 -16.70
N ALA A 47 -10.84 8.58 -17.16
CA ALA A 47 -11.39 9.92 -17.42
C ALA A 47 -11.33 10.79 -16.14
N LYS A 48 -11.74 10.24 -14.99
CA LYS A 48 -11.66 10.95 -13.70
C LYS A 48 -10.21 11.32 -13.36
N ILE A 49 -9.25 10.43 -13.57
CA ILE A 49 -7.82 10.73 -13.35
C ILE A 49 -7.35 11.86 -14.27
N MET A 50 -7.73 11.84 -15.54
CA MET A 50 -7.37 12.90 -16.49
C MET A 50 -7.93 14.26 -16.09
N ASP A 51 -9.21 14.31 -15.70
CA ASP A 51 -9.87 15.54 -15.22
C ASP A 51 -9.14 16.10 -13.97
N MET A 52 -8.72 15.20 -13.04
CA MET A 52 -7.98 15.61 -11.85
C MET A 52 -6.58 16.13 -12.17
N ILE A 53 -5.87 15.50 -13.11
CA ILE A 53 -4.53 15.98 -13.54
C ILE A 53 -4.68 17.36 -14.20
N GLU A 54 -5.62 17.54 -15.10
CA GLU A 54 -5.88 18.82 -15.79
C GLU A 54 -6.19 19.92 -14.78
N SER A 55 -7.11 19.68 -13.86
CA SER A 55 -7.46 20.62 -12.80
C SER A 55 -6.26 20.94 -11.88
N ALA A 56 -5.47 19.95 -11.48
CA ALA A 56 -4.30 20.17 -10.64
C ALA A 56 -3.21 21.02 -11.34
N VAL A 57 -2.99 20.81 -12.64
CA VAL A 57 -2.08 21.62 -13.46
C VAL A 57 -2.59 23.05 -13.58
N GLU A 58 -3.90 23.24 -13.89
CA GLU A 58 -4.50 24.57 -13.98
C GLU A 58 -4.42 25.33 -12.64
N ASP A 59 -4.77 24.67 -11.54
CA ASP A 59 -4.77 25.27 -10.19
C ASP A 59 -3.36 25.65 -9.72
N SER A 60 -2.34 24.85 -10.07
CA SER A 60 -0.95 25.13 -9.70
C SER A 60 -0.32 26.22 -10.57
N GLY A 61 -0.75 26.35 -11.82
CA GLY A 61 -0.14 27.22 -12.83
C GLY A 61 1.26 26.78 -13.28
N GLU A 62 1.68 25.53 -12.94
CA GLU A 62 3.01 25.01 -13.22
C GLU A 62 3.00 24.01 -14.37
N GLU A 63 4.06 24.02 -15.19
CA GLU A 63 4.27 23.02 -16.25
C GLU A 63 4.85 21.73 -15.65
N ILE A 64 4.20 20.60 -15.89
CA ILE A 64 4.70 19.30 -15.45
C ILE A 64 5.65 18.68 -16.47
N VAL A 65 6.70 18.02 -15.97
CA VAL A 65 7.69 17.32 -16.83
C VAL A 65 7.41 15.81 -16.90
N SER A 66 6.53 15.28 -16.05
CA SER A 66 6.14 13.86 -16.01
C SER A 66 4.90 13.63 -15.17
N VAL A 67 4.35 12.40 -15.25
CA VAL A 67 3.35 11.89 -14.32
C VAL A 67 3.87 10.61 -13.67
N GLY A 68 3.80 10.55 -12.34
CA GLY A 68 4.04 9.35 -11.56
C GLY A 68 2.74 8.77 -11.03
N ILE A 69 2.49 7.48 -11.26
CA ILE A 69 1.27 6.81 -10.83
C ILE A 69 1.60 5.70 -9.83
N SER A 70 1.07 5.80 -8.63
CA SER A 70 0.90 4.71 -7.67
C SER A 70 -0.45 4.06 -7.88
N THR A 71 -0.55 2.74 -7.84
CA THR A 71 -1.83 2.05 -7.99
C THR A 71 -1.89 0.76 -7.20
N ALA A 72 -3.10 0.41 -6.71
CA ALA A 72 -3.35 -0.93 -6.22
C ALA A 72 -3.14 -1.96 -7.35
N GLY A 73 -2.44 -3.06 -7.04
CA GLY A 73 -2.17 -4.14 -7.99
C GLY A 73 -3.31 -5.17 -8.13
N PRO A 74 -3.10 -6.21 -8.97
CA PRO A 74 -1.92 -6.42 -9.84
C PRO A 74 -1.82 -5.47 -11.02
N VAL A 75 -0.60 -5.29 -11.52
CA VAL A 75 -0.30 -4.44 -12.68
C VAL A 75 0.35 -5.24 -13.82
N ASP A 76 0.14 -4.78 -15.04
CA ASP A 76 0.95 -5.15 -16.19
C ASP A 76 1.76 -3.92 -16.63
N LEU A 77 3.06 -3.91 -16.30
CA LEU A 77 3.95 -2.80 -16.64
C LEU A 77 4.20 -2.65 -18.14
N LYS A 78 3.99 -3.71 -18.95
CA LYS A 78 4.18 -3.65 -20.41
C LYS A 78 3.05 -2.89 -21.08
N SER A 79 1.81 -3.18 -20.70
CA SER A 79 0.64 -2.44 -21.19
C SER A 79 0.41 -1.13 -20.45
N GLY A 80 1.03 -0.96 -19.27
CA GLY A 80 0.81 0.20 -18.39
C GLY A 80 -0.59 0.23 -17.82
N SER A 81 -1.10 -0.93 -17.40
CA SER A 81 -2.46 -1.08 -16.90
C SER A 81 -2.53 -1.78 -15.55
N VAL A 82 -3.61 -1.51 -14.81
CA VAL A 82 -4.07 -2.32 -13.68
C VAL A 82 -4.88 -3.48 -14.26
N VAL A 83 -4.65 -4.71 -13.79
CA VAL A 83 -5.32 -5.91 -14.32
C VAL A 83 -5.91 -6.75 -13.19
N ASN A 84 -7.20 -7.09 -13.31
CA ASN A 84 -7.89 -8.00 -12.38
C ASN A 84 -7.69 -7.67 -10.89
N SER A 85 -7.69 -6.38 -10.52
CA SER A 85 -7.57 -5.99 -9.12
C SER A 85 -8.77 -6.47 -8.32
N PRO A 86 -8.58 -7.30 -7.28
CA PRO A 86 -9.70 -7.88 -6.52
C PRO A 86 -10.50 -6.83 -5.76
N ASN A 87 -9.91 -5.67 -5.52
CA ASN A 87 -10.50 -4.60 -4.73
C ASN A 87 -11.14 -3.49 -5.59
N MET A 88 -11.03 -3.55 -6.92
CA MET A 88 -11.62 -2.60 -7.86
C MET A 88 -12.76 -3.22 -8.64
N LYS A 89 -13.83 -2.46 -8.93
CA LYS A 89 -14.93 -2.92 -9.80
C LYS A 89 -14.54 -3.00 -11.27
N ALA A 90 -13.56 -2.21 -11.69
CA ALA A 90 -13.02 -2.22 -13.04
C ALA A 90 -11.98 -3.34 -13.20
N ASN A 91 -12.18 -4.24 -14.17
CA ASN A 91 -11.28 -5.37 -14.40
C ASN A 91 -9.93 -4.96 -15.00
N GLU A 92 -9.91 -3.90 -15.80
CA GLU A 92 -8.71 -3.38 -16.45
C GLU A 92 -8.79 -1.86 -16.57
N ILE A 93 -7.67 -1.19 -16.26
CA ILE A 93 -7.54 0.26 -16.35
C ILE A 93 -6.23 0.58 -17.04
N PHE A 94 -6.28 1.00 -18.31
CA PHE A 94 -5.11 1.50 -19.03
C PHE A 94 -4.75 2.89 -18.51
N LEU A 95 -3.51 3.09 -18.07
CA LEU A 95 -3.08 4.32 -17.41
C LEU A 95 -1.96 5.04 -18.18
N THR A 96 -0.81 4.40 -18.41
CA THR A 96 0.39 5.11 -18.83
C THR A 96 0.28 5.71 -20.22
N SER A 97 -0.11 4.94 -21.21
CA SER A 97 -0.18 5.40 -22.62
C SER A 97 -1.26 6.46 -22.85
N PRO A 98 -2.51 6.30 -22.33
CA PRO A 98 -3.53 7.34 -22.49
C PRO A 98 -3.15 8.66 -21.80
N VAL A 99 -2.63 8.61 -20.56
CA VAL A 99 -2.20 9.80 -19.82
C VAL A 99 -1.02 10.47 -20.52
N SER A 100 -0.02 9.71 -20.97
CA SER A 100 1.12 10.28 -21.71
C SER A 100 0.68 10.95 -23.02
N SER A 101 -0.28 10.37 -23.74
CA SER A 101 -0.80 10.93 -24.98
C SER A 101 -1.59 12.23 -24.75
N ALA A 102 -2.33 12.32 -23.64
CA ALA A 102 -3.15 13.49 -23.33
C ALA A 102 -2.30 14.69 -22.88
N PHE A 103 -1.29 14.45 -22.04
CA PHE A 103 -0.49 15.53 -21.43
C PHE A 103 0.86 15.77 -22.10
N GLY A 104 1.26 14.92 -23.07
CA GLY A 104 2.51 15.07 -23.82
C GLY A 104 3.79 14.85 -23.01
N VAL A 105 3.69 14.20 -21.84
CA VAL A 105 4.81 13.93 -20.92
C VAL A 105 4.97 12.43 -20.64
N PRO A 106 6.16 11.95 -20.26
CA PRO A 106 6.35 10.57 -19.86
C PRO A 106 5.56 10.23 -18.58
N VAL A 107 5.06 9.00 -18.53
CA VAL A 107 4.27 8.48 -17.41
C VAL A 107 4.90 7.20 -16.88
N PHE A 108 5.12 7.15 -15.57
CA PHE A 108 5.71 6.02 -14.88
C PHE A 108 4.74 5.47 -13.83
N MET A 109 4.68 4.14 -13.70
CA MET A 109 3.72 3.47 -12.83
C MET A 109 4.41 2.48 -11.89
N LEU A 110 3.97 2.45 -10.65
CA LEU A 110 4.35 1.49 -9.60
C LEU A 110 3.09 0.97 -8.90
N THR A 111 3.18 -0.19 -8.25
CA THR A 111 2.18 -0.55 -7.24
C THR A 111 2.32 0.35 -6.00
N ASP A 112 1.24 0.53 -5.26
CA ASP A 112 1.15 1.40 -4.07
C ASP A 112 2.25 1.13 -3.04
N CYS A 113 2.52 -0.15 -2.75
CA CYS A 113 3.59 -0.52 -1.81
C CYS A 113 5.00 -0.19 -2.34
N LYS A 114 5.22 -0.30 -3.66
CA LYS A 114 6.51 0.06 -4.26
C LYS A 114 6.70 1.57 -4.33
N ALA A 115 5.64 2.29 -4.64
CA ALA A 115 5.65 3.74 -4.51
C ALA A 115 5.85 4.13 -3.04
N GLY A 116 5.16 3.47 -2.09
CA GLY A 116 5.31 3.71 -0.65
C GLY A 116 6.75 3.55 -0.16
N VAL A 117 7.42 2.45 -0.49
CA VAL A 117 8.82 2.27 -0.08
C VAL A 117 9.74 3.33 -0.66
N TYR A 118 9.48 3.78 -1.89
CA TYR A 118 10.27 4.85 -2.51
C TYR A 118 10.00 6.21 -1.88
N GLY A 119 8.75 6.47 -1.48
CA GLY A 119 8.38 7.66 -0.71
C GLY A 119 9.07 7.72 0.65
N GLU A 120 9.10 6.64 1.39
CA GLU A 120 9.81 6.53 2.66
C GLU A 120 11.31 6.72 2.52
N TYR A 121 11.91 6.13 1.48
CA TYR A 121 13.32 6.31 1.16
C TYR A 121 13.66 7.77 0.85
N ARG A 122 12.84 8.46 0.08
CA ARG A 122 13.11 9.82 -0.39
C ARG A 122 12.72 10.91 0.62
N PHE A 123 11.61 10.73 1.34
CA PHE A 123 10.99 11.77 2.17
C PHE A 123 10.69 11.33 3.61
N GLY A 124 10.65 10.02 3.90
CA GLY A 124 10.40 9.48 5.23
C GLY A 124 11.64 9.41 6.12
N GLY A 125 12.77 10.00 5.71
CA GLY A 125 14.01 9.99 6.49
C GLY A 125 14.72 8.63 6.54
N LYS A 126 14.39 7.69 5.63
CA LYS A 126 14.94 6.31 5.61
C LYS A 126 16.02 6.09 4.54
N SER A 127 16.61 7.17 4.00
CA SER A 127 17.65 7.09 2.97
C SER A 127 18.97 6.45 3.42
N TYR A 128 19.14 6.23 4.73
CA TYR A 128 20.29 5.53 5.30
C TYR A 128 20.20 4.00 5.20
N ALA A 129 19.02 3.45 4.94
CA ALA A 129 18.80 2.01 4.88
C ALA A 129 19.31 1.44 3.55
N ASP A 130 20.16 0.41 3.62
CA ASP A 130 20.55 -0.37 2.45
C ASP A 130 19.40 -1.23 1.94
N THR A 131 18.63 -1.82 2.85
CA THR A 131 17.41 -2.56 2.54
C THR A 131 16.25 -2.05 3.39
N LEU A 132 15.26 -1.46 2.73
CA LEU A 132 14.05 -0.90 3.34
C LEU A 132 12.83 -1.71 2.91
N VAL A 133 11.99 -2.06 3.87
CA VAL A 133 10.66 -2.64 3.63
C VAL A 133 9.59 -1.65 4.07
N TYR A 134 8.68 -1.32 3.19
CA TYR A 134 7.42 -0.66 3.49
C TYR A 134 6.34 -1.72 3.56
N LEU A 135 5.64 -1.80 4.68
CA LEU A 135 4.58 -2.77 4.93
C LEU A 135 3.28 -2.04 5.23
N THR A 136 2.28 -2.21 4.38
CA THR A 136 0.95 -1.62 4.63
C THR A 136 -0.01 -2.64 5.22
N MET A 137 -0.75 -2.21 6.24
CA MET A 137 -1.87 -2.94 6.85
C MET A 137 -3.14 -2.10 6.71
N SER A 138 -3.90 -2.39 5.67
CA SER A 138 -5.11 -1.65 5.27
C SER A 138 -6.23 -2.64 4.93
N THR A 139 -6.99 -2.44 3.86
CA THR A 139 -7.95 -3.43 3.35
C THR A 139 -7.29 -4.80 3.16
N GLY A 140 -6.07 -4.81 2.62
CA GLY A 140 -5.18 -5.97 2.52
C GLY A 140 -3.88 -5.78 3.30
N ILE A 141 -2.91 -6.68 3.07
CA ILE A 141 -1.52 -6.58 3.54
C ILE A 141 -0.62 -6.64 2.31
N GLY A 142 0.21 -5.62 2.13
CA GLY A 142 1.15 -5.55 1.02
C GLY A 142 2.52 -5.03 1.47
N ALA A 143 3.55 -5.29 0.67
CA ALA A 143 4.87 -4.71 0.90
C ALA A 143 5.54 -4.18 -0.36
N GLY A 144 6.37 -3.17 -0.17
CA GLY A 144 7.39 -2.73 -1.11
C GLY A 144 8.77 -2.94 -0.51
N VAL A 145 9.72 -3.36 -1.33
CA VAL A 145 11.11 -3.56 -0.91
C VAL A 145 12.04 -2.74 -1.80
N LEU A 146 12.92 -2.00 -1.16
CA LEU A 146 13.97 -1.25 -1.81
C LEU A 146 15.30 -1.77 -1.29
N SER A 147 16.26 -2.05 -2.17
CA SER A 147 17.61 -2.46 -1.79
C SER A 147 18.63 -1.65 -2.57
N LYS A 148 19.54 -0.98 -1.84
CA LYS A 148 20.60 -0.12 -2.38
C LYS A 148 20.10 0.96 -3.36
N GLY A 149 18.93 1.54 -3.03
CA GLY A 149 18.27 2.57 -3.84
C GLY A 149 17.37 2.03 -4.95
N ASP A 150 17.42 0.73 -5.27
CA ASP A 150 16.62 0.10 -6.31
C ASP A 150 15.38 -0.60 -5.74
N ILE A 151 14.22 -0.35 -6.36
CA ILE A 151 12.96 -1.02 -6.01
C ILE A 151 12.97 -2.47 -6.51
N PHE A 152 12.67 -3.43 -5.65
CA PHE A 152 12.51 -4.83 -6.03
C PHE A 152 11.17 -5.05 -6.74
N GLN A 153 11.19 -5.00 -8.08
CA GLN A 153 9.96 -5.07 -8.89
C GLN A 153 9.54 -6.50 -9.23
N GLY A 154 10.47 -7.45 -9.29
CA GLY A 154 10.23 -8.76 -9.89
C GLY A 154 10.18 -8.68 -11.42
N VAL A 155 9.72 -9.78 -12.06
CA VAL A 155 9.76 -9.93 -13.52
C VAL A 155 8.69 -9.10 -14.24
N ASP A 156 7.56 -8.85 -13.59
CA ASP A 156 6.36 -8.21 -14.16
C ASP A 156 5.83 -7.02 -13.34
N GLY A 157 6.55 -6.64 -12.28
CA GLY A 157 6.14 -5.55 -11.39
C GLY A 157 5.31 -5.99 -10.19
N ASN A 158 5.09 -7.29 -9.96
CA ASN A 158 4.22 -7.82 -8.90
C ASN A 158 5.00 -8.57 -7.80
N ALA A 159 6.28 -8.27 -7.55
CA ALA A 159 7.02 -8.85 -6.43
C ALA A 159 6.56 -8.29 -5.08
N CYS A 160 6.95 -8.98 -4.00
CA CYS A 160 6.71 -8.58 -2.60
C CYS A 160 5.26 -8.70 -2.12
N GLU A 161 4.49 -9.63 -2.67
CA GLU A 161 3.12 -9.95 -2.24
C GLU A 161 3.13 -10.72 -0.91
N VAL A 162 3.63 -10.09 0.15
CA VAL A 162 3.86 -10.72 1.47
C VAL A 162 2.57 -11.08 2.19
N GLY A 163 1.47 -10.38 1.91
CA GLY A 163 0.14 -10.70 2.42
C GLY A 163 -0.31 -12.12 2.06
N HIS A 164 0.32 -12.73 1.03
CA HIS A 164 0.09 -14.11 0.61
C HIS A 164 1.10 -15.12 1.18
N PHE A 165 1.96 -14.73 2.12
CA PHE A 165 2.73 -15.69 2.89
C PHE A 165 1.80 -16.53 3.76
N THR A 166 2.03 -17.85 3.81
CA THR A 166 1.27 -18.75 4.67
C THR A 166 1.74 -18.58 6.11
N VAL A 167 0.88 -18.04 6.98
CA VAL A 167 1.17 -17.80 8.40
C VAL A 167 0.45 -18.78 9.31
N ASP A 168 -0.56 -19.50 8.79
CA ASP A 168 -1.34 -20.45 9.57
C ASP A 168 -1.87 -21.61 8.72
N THR A 169 -1.92 -22.78 9.34
CA THR A 169 -2.50 -24.01 8.77
C THR A 169 -3.55 -24.66 9.72
N VAL A 170 -3.84 -24.01 10.85
CA VAL A 170 -4.77 -24.52 11.86
C VAL A 170 -6.16 -23.99 11.61
N TYR A 171 -6.35 -22.67 11.59
CA TYR A 171 -7.62 -22.04 11.22
C TYR A 171 -7.88 -22.16 9.72
N ASN A 172 -6.83 -22.10 8.93
CA ASN A 172 -6.86 -22.27 7.47
C ASN A 172 -7.85 -21.32 6.80
N MET A 173 -7.85 -20.05 7.23
CA MET A 173 -8.76 -19.02 6.75
C MET A 173 -8.65 -18.81 5.24
N PRO A 174 -9.81 -18.67 4.54
CA PRO A 174 -9.80 -18.38 3.10
C PRO A 174 -9.27 -16.99 2.84
N CYS A 175 -8.39 -16.87 1.84
CA CYS A 175 -7.86 -15.61 1.32
C CYS A 175 -8.60 -15.22 0.03
N GLY A 176 -8.72 -13.92 -0.23
CA GLY A 176 -9.32 -13.39 -1.45
C GLY A 176 -8.69 -13.88 -2.75
N CYS A 177 -7.42 -14.34 -2.72
CA CYS A 177 -6.75 -14.94 -3.87
C CYS A 177 -7.19 -16.40 -4.19
N GLY A 178 -8.13 -16.97 -3.43
CA GLY A 178 -8.65 -18.33 -3.58
C GLY A 178 -7.85 -19.42 -2.87
N ARG A 179 -6.77 -19.08 -2.16
CA ARG A 179 -6.00 -19.99 -1.31
C ARG A 179 -6.37 -19.80 0.16
N THR A 180 -5.73 -20.56 1.05
CA THR A 180 -6.00 -20.51 2.49
C THR A 180 -4.72 -20.30 3.30
N GLY A 181 -4.86 -19.83 4.54
CA GLY A 181 -3.76 -19.70 5.48
C GLY A 181 -2.85 -18.50 5.26
N HIS A 182 -3.20 -17.61 4.31
CA HIS A 182 -2.42 -16.42 3.99
C HIS A 182 -2.56 -15.32 5.05
N TRP A 183 -1.48 -14.59 5.29
CA TRP A 183 -1.40 -13.53 6.31
C TRP A 183 -2.55 -12.52 6.23
N GLU A 184 -2.85 -12.06 5.02
CA GLU A 184 -3.95 -11.11 4.77
C GLU A 184 -5.30 -11.59 5.31
N ALA A 185 -5.59 -12.89 5.26
CA ALA A 185 -6.85 -13.46 5.72
C ALA A 185 -7.06 -13.38 7.25
N TYR A 186 -6.02 -13.03 8.01
CA TYR A 186 -6.05 -12.95 9.47
C TYR A 186 -5.99 -11.53 10.00
N SER A 187 -5.15 -10.70 9.38
CA SER A 187 -4.68 -9.44 9.98
C SER A 187 -4.99 -8.21 9.15
N SER A 188 -5.56 -8.36 7.94
CA SER A 188 -6.00 -7.21 7.15
C SER A 188 -7.37 -6.69 7.59
N GLY A 189 -7.70 -5.50 7.13
CA GLY A 189 -9.00 -4.88 7.38
C GLY A 189 -10.18 -5.69 6.88
N SER A 190 -10.02 -6.42 5.77
CA SER A 190 -11.05 -7.31 5.21
C SER A 190 -11.00 -8.72 5.81
N GLY A 191 -9.84 -9.22 6.21
CA GLY A 191 -9.67 -10.59 6.71
C GLY A 191 -10.01 -10.74 8.18
N MET A 192 -9.61 -9.80 9.02
CA MET A 192 -9.76 -9.87 10.49
C MET A 192 -11.20 -10.15 10.97
N PRO A 193 -12.27 -9.55 10.42
CA PRO A 193 -13.64 -9.85 10.83
C PRO A 193 -14.03 -11.33 10.64
N GLY A 194 -13.65 -11.91 9.51
CA GLY A 194 -13.89 -13.32 9.21
C GLY A 194 -13.10 -14.24 10.14
N PHE A 195 -11.85 -13.90 10.44
CA PHE A 195 -11.04 -14.64 11.40
C PHE A 195 -11.62 -14.53 12.81
N PHE A 196 -12.11 -13.38 13.24
CA PHE A 196 -12.77 -13.21 14.55
C PHE A 196 -14.00 -14.11 14.70
N ALA A 197 -14.85 -14.17 13.67
CA ALA A 197 -16.02 -15.02 13.65
C ALA A 197 -15.66 -16.52 13.80
N GLU A 198 -14.68 -17.01 13.03
CA GLU A 198 -14.22 -18.41 13.13
C GLU A 198 -13.52 -18.68 14.47
N TRP A 199 -12.78 -17.73 15.00
CA TRP A 199 -12.11 -17.80 16.29
C TRP A 199 -13.11 -17.96 17.44
N LEU A 200 -14.19 -17.18 17.46
CA LEU A 200 -15.27 -17.29 18.44
C LEU A 200 -16.02 -18.61 18.32
N LYS A 201 -16.40 -19.01 17.10
CA LYS A 201 -17.09 -20.26 16.82
C LYS A 201 -16.33 -21.46 17.38
N ARG A 202 -15.01 -21.53 17.23
CA ARG A 202 -14.19 -22.62 17.80
C ARG A 202 -14.15 -22.64 19.32
N ARG A 203 -14.45 -21.51 19.97
CA ARG A 203 -14.57 -21.38 21.43
C ARG A 203 -15.98 -21.57 21.93
N GLY A 204 -16.93 -21.91 21.04
CA GLY A 204 -18.35 -22.09 21.40
C GLY A 204 -19.06 -20.78 21.72
N ALA A 205 -18.51 -19.65 21.32
CA ALA A 205 -19.10 -18.32 21.45
C ALA A 205 -19.73 -17.86 20.14
N ASP A 206 -20.69 -16.94 20.22
CA ASP A 206 -21.36 -16.34 19.07
C ASP A 206 -21.23 -14.82 19.13
N LEU A 207 -21.03 -14.20 17.97
CA LEU A 207 -20.93 -12.74 17.80
C LEU A 207 -22.28 -11.99 17.98
N GLY A 208 -23.41 -12.71 18.00
CA GLY A 208 -24.74 -12.08 17.83
C GLY A 208 -24.98 -11.71 16.34
N SER A 209 -25.86 -10.74 16.08
CA SER A 209 -26.45 -10.53 14.76
C SER A 209 -25.57 -9.71 13.78
N GLU A 210 -24.56 -8.99 14.24
CA GLU A 210 -23.75 -8.12 13.35
C GLU A 210 -22.24 -8.36 13.54
N PRO A 211 -21.51 -8.64 12.43
CA PRO A 211 -20.05 -8.79 12.50
C PRO A 211 -19.37 -7.44 12.79
N LEU A 212 -18.41 -7.44 13.71
CA LEU A 212 -17.59 -6.28 13.99
C LEU A 212 -16.57 -6.05 12.84
N SER A 213 -16.35 -4.78 12.49
CA SER A 213 -15.23 -4.41 11.62
C SER A 213 -13.90 -4.55 12.36
N SER A 214 -12.79 -4.65 11.61
CA SER A 214 -11.43 -4.68 12.19
C SER A 214 -11.15 -3.49 13.12
N GLY A 215 -11.56 -2.28 12.73
CA GLY A 215 -11.43 -1.10 13.59
C GLY A 215 -12.21 -1.20 14.88
N GLN A 216 -13.45 -1.75 14.87
CA GLN A 216 -14.25 -1.96 16.08
C GLN A 216 -13.63 -3.01 17.01
N ILE A 217 -13.08 -4.11 16.45
CA ILE A 217 -12.39 -5.14 17.22
C ILE A 217 -11.16 -4.56 17.92
N LEU A 218 -10.32 -3.84 17.17
CA LEU A 218 -9.11 -3.23 17.70
C LEU A 218 -9.42 -2.13 18.72
N PHE A 219 -10.42 -1.30 18.44
CA PHE A 219 -10.89 -0.29 19.39
C PHE A 219 -11.39 -0.92 20.69
N ALA A 220 -12.20 -1.99 20.62
CA ALA A 220 -12.70 -2.70 21.80
C ALA A 220 -11.53 -3.30 22.62
N ALA A 221 -10.57 -3.95 21.95
CA ALA A 221 -9.37 -4.50 22.59
C ALA A 221 -8.58 -3.40 23.34
N ARG A 222 -8.34 -2.26 22.69
CA ARG A 222 -7.65 -1.10 23.28
C ARG A 222 -8.37 -0.56 24.52
N ASN A 223 -9.69 -0.66 24.56
CA ASN A 223 -10.50 -0.21 25.69
C ASN A 223 -10.78 -1.31 26.74
N GLY A 224 -10.07 -2.43 26.67
CA GLY A 224 -10.09 -3.45 27.72
C GLY A 224 -11.18 -4.52 27.59
N ASP A 225 -11.83 -4.64 26.42
CA ASP A 225 -12.69 -5.79 26.14
C ASP A 225 -11.84 -7.06 26.14
N SER A 226 -12.13 -8.00 27.05
CA SER A 226 -11.30 -9.18 27.27
C SER A 226 -11.30 -10.15 26.08
N VAL A 227 -12.43 -10.28 25.38
CA VAL A 227 -12.59 -11.19 24.25
C VAL A 227 -11.81 -10.65 23.04
N CYS A 228 -11.98 -9.36 22.73
CA CYS A 228 -11.24 -8.71 21.67
C CYS A 228 -9.74 -8.66 21.98
N SER A 229 -9.33 -8.45 23.24
CA SER A 229 -7.91 -8.44 23.65
C SER A 229 -7.26 -9.81 23.45
N GLU A 230 -7.93 -10.90 23.83
CA GLU A 230 -7.45 -12.26 23.61
C GLU A 230 -7.35 -12.59 22.11
N PHE A 231 -8.35 -12.20 21.33
CA PHE A 231 -8.31 -12.36 19.88
C PHE A 231 -7.18 -11.58 19.22
N VAL A 232 -6.98 -10.31 19.61
CA VAL A 232 -5.92 -9.46 19.06
C VAL A 232 -4.53 -10.01 19.38
N ALA A 233 -4.34 -10.69 20.50
CA ALA A 233 -3.11 -11.42 20.80
C ALA A 233 -2.84 -12.54 19.76
N ASP A 234 -3.88 -13.29 19.35
CA ASP A 234 -3.76 -14.28 18.28
C ASP A 234 -3.46 -13.62 16.92
N VAL A 235 -4.07 -12.47 16.61
CA VAL A 235 -3.74 -11.66 15.41
C VAL A 235 -2.29 -11.22 15.44
N SER A 236 -1.81 -10.72 16.58
CA SER A 236 -0.41 -10.31 16.76
C SER A 236 0.56 -11.47 16.53
N MET A 237 0.21 -12.69 16.97
CA MET A 237 1.00 -13.89 16.66
C MET A 237 1.04 -14.21 15.17
N MET A 238 -0.07 -14.02 14.42
CA MET A 238 -0.06 -14.17 12.95
C MET A 238 0.85 -13.12 12.29
N ASN A 239 0.83 -11.89 12.80
CA ASN A 239 1.71 -10.82 12.33
C ASN A 239 3.18 -11.12 12.62
N SER A 240 3.51 -11.66 13.78
CA SER A 240 4.87 -12.09 14.10
C SER A 240 5.40 -13.11 13.09
N ARG A 241 4.61 -14.11 12.72
CA ARG A 241 4.98 -15.10 11.69
C ARG A 241 5.20 -14.48 10.30
N GLY A 242 4.33 -13.54 9.93
CA GLY A 242 4.47 -12.79 8.67
C GLY A 242 5.73 -11.93 8.65
N LEU A 243 6.01 -11.23 9.75
CA LEU A 243 7.20 -10.40 9.90
C LEU A 243 8.48 -11.26 9.95
N ASP A 244 8.47 -12.42 10.61
CA ASP A 244 9.58 -13.38 10.57
C ASP A 244 9.91 -13.80 9.14
N ALA A 245 8.88 -14.09 8.33
CA ALA A 245 9.07 -14.44 6.94
C ALA A 245 9.64 -13.27 6.12
N VAL A 246 9.17 -12.03 6.36
CA VAL A 246 9.71 -10.80 5.74
C VAL A 246 11.18 -10.61 6.10
N VAL A 247 11.52 -10.73 7.39
CA VAL A 247 12.92 -10.59 7.87
C VAL A 247 13.81 -11.67 7.25
N CYS A 248 13.36 -12.92 7.21
CA CYS A 248 14.13 -14.01 6.59
C CYS A 248 14.27 -13.86 5.07
N ALA A 249 13.25 -13.33 4.38
CA ALA A 249 13.25 -13.19 2.93
C ALA A 249 14.13 -12.02 2.44
N TYR A 250 14.12 -10.91 3.17
CA TYR A 250 14.70 -9.64 2.69
C TYR A 250 15.84 -9.11 3.55
N ASN A 251 16.01 -9.61 4.80
CA ASN A 251 17.01 -9.14 5.76
C ASN A 251 17.11 -7.59 5.82
N PRO A 252 16.00 -6.88 6.11
CA PRO A 252 15.97 -5.45 6.02
C PRO A 252 16.72 -4.76 7.16
N ASP A 253 17.15 -3.51 6.91
CA ASP A 253 17.61 -2.60 7.96
C ASP A 253 16.43 -1.99 8.71
N VAL A 254 15.38 -1.65 7.96
CA VAL A 254 14.18 -0.96 8.47
C VAL A 254 12.92 -1.56 7.86
N ILE A 255 11.90 -1.74 8.68
CA ILE A 255 10.52 -1.99 8.26
C ILE A 255 9.68 -0.78 8.67
N VAL A 256 9.14 -0.06 7.68
CA VAL A 256 8.19 1.03 7.92
C VAL A 256 6.77 0.49 7.78
N LEU A 257 5.98 0.66 8.82
CA LEU A 257 4.59 0.27 8.88
C LEU A 257 3.68 1.42 8.46
N ASP A 258 2.74 1.18 7.55
CA ASP A 258 1.73 2.14 7.12
C ASP A 258 0.35 1.45 6.96
N GLY A 259 -0.62 2.22 6.51
CA GLY A 259 -2.01 1.81 6.43
C GLY A 259 -2.79 2.14 7.72
N PRO A 260 -4.12 2.31 7.60
CA PRO A 260 -4.93 2.77 8.72
C PRO A 260 -4.81 1.90 9.99
N LEU A 261 -4.69 0.58 9.82
CA LEU A 261 -4.57 -0.33 10.96
C LEU A 261 -3.21 -0.20 11.65
N ALA A 262 -2.12 -0.16 10.86
CA ALA A 262 -0.79 -0.04 11.44
C ALA A 262 -0.55 1.34 12.06
N ARG A 263 -0.98 2.43 11.41
CA ARG A 263 -0.81 3.78 11.97
C ARG A 263 -1.51 3.96 13.32
N GLU A 264 -2.66 3.33 13.51
CA GLU A 264 -3.45 3.52 14.72
C GLU A 264 -3.18 2.43 15.79
N TYR A 265 -2.89 1.19 15.37
CA TYR A 265 -2.87 0.04 16.26
C TYR A 265 -1.57 -0.80 16.18
N ALA A 266 -0.45 -0.24 15.72
CA ALA A 266 0.81 -0.98 15.64
C ALA A 266 1.22 -1.59 16.99
N ASP A 267 0.98 -0.88 18.09
CA ASP A 267 1.25 -1.30 19.46
C ASP A 267 0.47 -2.57 19.89
N LEU A 268 -0.68 -2.82 19.29
CA LEU A 268 -1.49 -4.01 19.51
C LEU A 268 -1.19 -5.13 18.50
N LEU A 269 -0.87 -4.73 17.27
CA LEU A 269 -0.74 -5.65 16.14
C LEU A 269 0.65 -6.26 16.02
N ILE A 270 1.70 -5.57 16.47
CA ILE A 270 3.08 -6.00 16.31
C ILE A 270 3.58 -6.59 17.62
N GLY A 271 3.66 -7.91 17.65
CA GLY A 271 4.25 -8.66 18.75
C GLY A 271 5.74 -8.93 18.59
N ASP A 272 6.27 -9.81 19.42
CA ASP A 272 7.65 -10.28 19.31
C ASP A 272 7.81 -11.14 18.04
N PHE A 273 8.86 -10.86 17.26
CA PHE A 273 9.22 -11.62 16.07
C PHE A 273 10.75 -11.62 15.88
N GLY A 274 11.26 -12.48 15.00
CA GLY A 274 12.69 -12.60 14.70
C GLY A 274 13.45 -13.52 15.64
N GLY A 275 14.76 -13.30 15.74
CA GLY A 275 15.66 -14.08 16.59
C GLY A 275 16.61 -15.01 15.84
N TYR A 276 16.39 -15.27 14.53
CA TYR A 276 17.29 -16.06 13.71
C TYR A 276 18.44 -15.22 13.12
N ILE A 277 18.12 -14.01 12.67
CA ILE A 277 19.09 -13.06 12.13
C ILE A 277 18.93 -11.70 12.83
N ARG A 278 19.74 -10.71 12.42
CA ARG A 278 19.65 -9.35 12.96
C ARG A 278 18.24 -8.79 12.81
N MET A 279 17.72 -8.25 13.89
CA MET A 279 16.43 -7.57 13.88
C MET A 279 16.52 -6.22 13.17
N PRO A 280 15.56 -5.91 12.29
CA PRO A 280 15.44 -4.57 11.71
C PRO A 280 14.94 -3.55 12.74
N GLU A 281 15.16 -2.27 12.46
CA GLU A 281 14.34 -1.21 13.03
C GLU A 281 12.89 -1.35 12.54
N VAL A 282 11.90 -1.18 13.42
CA VAL A 282 10.48 -1.15 13.03
C VAL A 282 9.89 0.15 13.50
N CYS A 283 9.30 0.90 12.59
CA CYS A 283 8.66 2.19 12.90
C CYS A 283 7.38 2.37 12.10
N VAL A 284 6.52 3.24 12.59
CA VAL A 284 5.32 3.69 11.84
C VAL A 284 5.73 4.87 10.95
N THR A 285 5.14 4.96 9.77
CA THR A 285 5.37 6.06 8.83
C THR A 285 5.10 7.43 9.44
N GLU A 286 5.95 8.40 9.14
CA GLU A 286 5.72 9.82 9.44
C GLU A 286 5.08 10.59 8.28
N LEU A 287 4.89 9.92 7.12
CA LEU A 287 4.30 10.52 5.91
C LEU A 287 2.76 10.51 5.90
N GLU A 288 2.12 10.12 7.01
CA GLU A 288 0.67 10.20 7.23
C GLU A 288 -0.18 9.57 6.11
N GLY A 289 0.34 8.48 5.48
CA GLY A 289 -0.31 7.79 4.36
C GLY A 289 -0.11 8.45 3.00
N ASN A 290 0.79 9.43 2.89
CA ASN A 290 1.17 10.06 1.62
C ASN A 290 2.37 9.37 0.96
N ALA A 291 2.98 8.37 1.60
CA ALA A 291 4.14 7.67 1.06
C ALA A 291 3.94 7.17 -0.39
N PRO A 292 2.80 6.54 -0.77
CA PRO A 292 2.57 6.12 -2.15
C PRO A 292 2.49 7.28 -3.15
N LEU A 293 1.80 8.37 -2.80
CA LEU A 293 1.68 9.56 -3.65
C LEU A 293 3.04 10.22 -3.87
N LEU A 294 3.76 10.50 -2.78
CA LEU A 294 5.10 11.10 -2.81
C LEU A 294 6.11 10.23 -3.57
N GLY A 295 6.07 8.93 -3.33
CA GLY A 295 6.95 7.98 -3.99
C GLY A 295 6.70 7.86 -5.48
N ALA A 296 5.46 7.93 -5.94
CA ALA A 296 5.12 7.95 -7.36
C ALA A 296 5.75 9.15 -8.07
N GLY A 297 5.60 10.35 -7.50
CA GLY A 297 6.20 11.56 -8.06
C GLY A 297 7.74 11.52 -8.03
N ALA A 298 8.32 11.11 -6.90
CA ALA A 298 9.78 10.97 -6.78
C ALA A 298 10.35 9.98 -7.79
N TYR A 299 9.68 8.86 -8.01
CA TYR A 299 10.07 7.86 -9.00
C TYR A 299 10.01 8.42 -10.44
N ALA A 300 8.99 9.21 -10.75
CA ALA A 300 8.90 9.86 -12.05
C ALA A 300 10.04 10.83 -12.31
N PHE A 301 10.45 11.63 -11.32
CA PHE A 301 11.64 12.50 -11.43
C PHE A 301 12.92 11.71 -11.65
N GLU A 302 13.11 10.58 -10.96
CA GLU A 302 14.29 9.74 -11.12
C GLU A 302 14.40 9.18 -12.54
N LYS A 303 13.28 8.65 -13.06
CA LYS A 303 13.25 8.05 -14.40
C LYS A 303 13.54 9.04 -15.52
N ILE A 304 13.14 10.30 -15.39
CA ILE A 304 13.49 11.34 -16.35
C ILE A 304 14.99 11.62 -16.31
N LYS A 305 15.62 11.65 -15.14
CA LYS A 305 17.07 11.86 -15.01
C LYS A 305 17.87 10.74 -15.67
N ASP A 306 17.37 9.51 -15.56
CA ASP A 306 17.98 8.33 -16.20
C ASP A 306 17.82 8.29 -17.71
N GLY A 307 17.07 9.22 -18.33
CA GLY A 307 16.81 9.28 -19.77
C GLY A 307 15.92 8.13 -20.27
N LYS A 308 15.09 7.60 -19.42
CA LYS A 308 14.18 6.47 -19.71
C LYS A 308 12.76 6.93 -19.93
#